data_2f16d6292aba8a31f5301b6446017d9d
#
_entry.id   2f16d6292aba8a31f5301b6446017d9d
#
_cell.length_a   1.000
_cell.length_b   1.000
_cell.length_c   1.000
_cell.angle_alpha   90.00
_cell.angle_beta   90.00
_cell.angle_gamma   90.00
#
_symmetry.space_group_name_H-M   'P 1'
#
loop_
_entity.id
_entity.type
_entity.pdbx_description
1 polymer ?
#
loop_
_entity_poly.entity_id
_entity_poly.type
_entity_poly.pdbx_seq_one_letter_code
_entity_poly.pdbx_strand_id
1 'polypeptide(L)'
;MVGLVTVLAMQTAIKAKRIVDGTGAVPLENAALLIDGNVIIDVGTEESVRIPEGTEVITLPDNETLLPGLVDGHNHPSLCWYLKNFLTLVNDPHEHLFLRAIRNFHINLRSGVTSIRCLAEKGYVDLLYRRAVEEGLVIGPRIKTCTRGFRFERGHGFLGTPVQSVEELRRGFAENVKAGADFLKFFVTGTVLVDREMPSFMSQVEIQAAVDAAHDLGKEVAVHAVGGQGLHDCLSAGVDCIEHGYFVDDEAIARMKGAGCWLVITSGIFFDDEAIDNLHSRELREALREQRPLVRETLTKAINADLKVAVGTDGLVGKIADEICFLVAAGMTSLEAIRVATLQGARLLGIDDEAGSLERGKRADVISVVGNPLEDVSVLENVHLVMKDGQRLDLILDQMSTLDERAMK
;
A
#
# COMPACT_ATOMS: atom_id res chain seq x y z
N MET A 1 22.71 0.74 43.69
CA MET A 1 23.24 0.47 42.35
C MET A 1 22.31 -0.57 41.73
N VAL A 2 21.33 -0.09 40.90
CA VAL A 2 20.49 -0.97 40.10
C VAL A 2 21.29 -1.16 38.82
N GLY A 3 21.81 -2.38 38.62
CA GLY A 3 22.52 -2.72 37.40
C GLY A 3 21.60 -2.59 36.20
N LEU A 4 21.96 -1.73 35.25
CA LEU A 4 21.42 -1.78 33.90
C LEU A 4 21.76 -3.17 33.35
N VAL A 5 20.77 -4.05 33.27
CA VAL A 5 20.87 -5.22 32.43
C VAL A 5 20.76 -4.67 31.00
N THR A 6 21.92 -4.49 30.36
CA THR A 6 21.97 -4.30 28.91
C THR A 6 21.46 -5.62 28.32
N VAL A 7 20.21 -5.65 27.91
CA VAL A 7 19.72 -6.71 27.02
C VAL A 7 20.55 -6.53 25.75
N LEU A 8 21.58 -7.35 25.58
CA LEU A 8 22.29 -7.48 24.31
C LEU A 8 21.21 -7.84 23.30
N ALA A 9 21.02 -7.00 22.28
CA ALA A 9 20.14 -7.31 21.18
C ALA A 9 20.61 -8.66 20.63
N MET A 10 19.77 -9.70 20.77
CA MET A 10 20.11 -11.03 20.26
C MET A 10 20.07 -10.94 18.74
N GLN A 11 21.17 -11.32 18.08
CA GLN A 11 21.18 -11.46 16.65
C GLN A 11 20.26 -12.63 16.26
N THR A 12 19.55 -12.46 15.14
CA THR A 12 18.70 -13.49 14.57
C THR A 12 19.16 -13.81 13.15
N ALA A 13 19.31 -15.08 12.84
CA ALA A 13 19.58 -15.55 11.49
C ALA A 13 18.35 -16.32 10.97
N ILE A 14 17.92 -16.03 9.74
CA ILE A 14 16.88 -16.79 9.07
C ILE A 14 17.51 -17.56 7.91
N LYS A 15 17.42 -18.89 7.95
CA LYS A 15 17.84 -19.78 6.88
C LYS A 15 16.62 -20.19 6.05
N ALA A 16 16.77 -20.08 4.74
CA ALA A 16 15.70 -20.39 3.79
C ALA A 16 16.22 -21.14 2.56
N LYS A 17 15.43 -22.03 2.03
CA LYS A 17 15.71 -22.69 0.75
C LYS A 17 15.83 -21.67 -0.37
N ARG A 18 15.01 -20.59 -0.32
CA ARG A 18 15.00 -19.51 -1.30
C ARG A 18 14.78 -18.17 -0.63
N ILE A 19 15.55 -17.16 -1.08
CA ILE A 19 15.31 -15.74 -0.79
C ILE A 19 15.07 -14.98 -2.09
N VAL A 20 13.94 -14.31 -2.19
CA VAL A 20 13.65 -13.28 -3.20
C VAL A 20 13.83 -11.92 -2.53
N ASP A 21 14.91 -11.22 -2.83
CA ASP A 21 15.36 -10.06 -2.07
C ASP A 21 14.59 -8.75 -2.35
N GLY A 22 13.66 -8.76 -3.32
CA GLY A 22 12.86 -7.59 -3.72
C GLY A 22 13.58 -6.63 -4.67
N THR A 23 14.88 -6.81 -4.97
CA THR A 23 15.61 -5.93 -5.89
C THR A 23 15.30 -6.21 -7.37
N GLY A 24 14.80 -7.40 -7.67
CA GLY A 24 14.66 -7.94 -9.02
C GLY A 24 15.89 -8.75 -9.47
N ALA A 25 16.87 -8.96 -8.59
CA ALA A 25 18.01 -9.85 -8.83
C ALA A 25 17.58 -11.32 -8.86
N VAL A 26 18.48 -12.18 -9.36
CA VAL A 26 18.29 -13.63 -9.33
C VAL A 26 18.13 -14.09 -7.88
N PRO A 27 17.09 -14.88 -7.57
CA PRO A 27 16.87 -15.38 -6.22
C PRO A 27 18.08 -16.16 -5.67
N LEU A 28 18.31 -16.02 -4.36
CA LEU A 28 19.33 -16.77 -3.67
C LEU A 28 18.79 -18.13 -3.24
N GLU A 29 19.49 -19.19 -3.57
CA GLU A 29 19.16 -20.56 -3.15
C GLU A 29 20.04 -20.99 -1.98
N ASN A 30 19.48 -21.79 -1.02
CA ASN A 30 20.15 -22.21 0.20
C ASN A 30 20.82 -20.99 0.89
N ALA A 31 19.99 -20.05 1.29
CA ALA A 31 20.42 -18.71 1.67
C ALA A 31 20.17 -18.43 3.16
N ALA A 32 20.87 -17.43 3.66
CA ALA A 32 20.70 -16.93 5.01
C ALA A 32 20.59 -15.40 5.03
N LEU A 33 19.78 -14.90 5.95
CA LEU A 33 19.62 -13.50 6.30
C LEU A 33 20.06 -13.32 7.76
N LEU A 34 20.99 -12.40 8.04
CA LEU A 34 21.44 -12.10 9.40
C LEU A 34 20.96 -10.72 9.83
N ILE A 35 20.35 -10.65 10.99
CA ILE A 35 19.70 -9.47 11.56
C ILE A 35 20.34 -9.14 12.90
N ASP A 36 20.59 -7.85 13.15
CA ASP A 36 21.00 -7.32 14.46
C ASP A 36 20.00 -6.24 14.91
N GLY A 37 19.25 -6.56 15.95
CA GLY A 37 18.15 -5.72 16.38
C GLY A 37 17.09 -5.55 15.27
N ASN A 38 16.99 -4.37 14.70
CA ASN A 38 16.02 -4.06 13.65
C ASN A 38 16.63 -3.93 12.23
N VAL A 39 17.93 -4.25 12.07
CA VAL A 39 18.67 -4.01 10.82
C VAL A 39 19.20 -5.32 10.25
N ILE A 40 19.09 -5.47 8.94
CA ILE A 40 19.75 -6.53 8.18
C ILE A 40 21.23 -6.21 8.10
N ILE A 41 22.07 -7.07 8.64
CA ILE A 41 23.53 -6.87 8.63
C ILE A 41 24.24 -7.70 7.57
N ASP A 42 23.61 -8.79 7.11
CA ASP A 42 24.14 -9.60 6.00
C ASP A 42 23.03 -10.42 5.32
N VAL A 43 23.18 -10.72 4.03
CA VAL A 43 22.32 -11.57 3.23
C VAL A 43 23.11 -12.22 2.10
N GLY A 44 22.91 -13.52 1.89
CA GLY A 44 23.64 -14.27 0.86
C GLY A 44 23.36 -15.77 0.93
N THR A 45 24.18 -16.59 0.28
CA THR A 45 24.14 -18.04 0.45
C THR A 45 24.56 -18.43 1.87
N GLU A 46 24.08 -19.57 2.38
CA GLU A 46 24.46 -20.05 3.71
C GLU A 46 25.99 -20.18 3.90
N GLU A 47 26.72 -20.43 2.81
CA GLU A 47 28.18 -20.50 2.85
C GLU A 47 28.85 -19.13 2.97
N SER A 48 28.20 -18.08 2.45
CA SER A 48 28.73 -16.71 2.41
C SER A 48 28.40 -15.91 3.67
N VAL A 49 27.25 -16.15 4.30
CA VAL A 49 26.82 -15.45 5.51
C VAL A 49 27.42 -16.08 6.75
N ARG A 50 28.27 -15.31 7.45
CA ARG A 50 28.88 -15.77 8.70
C ARG A 50 27.93 -15.53 9.87
N ILE A 51 27.27 -16.59 10.35
CA ILE A 51 26.42 -16.55 11.54
C ILE A 51 27.27 -16.68 12.80
N PRO A 52 27.30 -15.67 13.71
CA PRO A 52 28.06 -15.74 14.95
C PRO A 52 27.52 -16.80 15.91
N GLU A 53 28.39 -17.29 16.81
CA GLU A 53 28.01 -18.18 17.88
C GLU A 53 27.05 -17.48 18.86
N GLY A 54 25.96 -18.14 19.25
CA GLY A 54 24.94 -17.59 20.14
C GLY A 54 23.83 -16.80 19.40
N THR A 55 23.87 -16.71 18.05
CA THR A 55 22.79 -16.17 17.24
C THR A 55 21.55 -17.09 17.33
N GLU A 56 20.36 -16.51 17.51
CA GLU A 56 19.11 -17.25 17.33
C GLU A 56 18.95 -17.65 15.87
N VAL A 57 18.71 -18.92 15.57
CA VAL A 57 18.57 -19.41 14.19
C VAL A 57 17.15 -19.90 13.96
N ILE A 58 16.45 -19.24 13.03
CA ILE A 58 15.16 -19.67 12.48
C ILE A 58 15.45 -20.38 11.16
N THR A 59 15.13 -21.68 11.06
CA THR A 59 15.22 -22.42 9.81
C THR A 59 13.84 -22.61 9.24
N LEU A 60 13.58 -22.03 8.08
CA LEU A 60 12.32 -22.20 7.38
C LEU A 60 12.22 -23.59 6.74
N PRO A 61 11.01 -24.18 6.63
CA PRO A 61 10.78 -25.37 5.84
C PRO A 61 11.24 -25.19 4.38
N ASP A 62 11.67 -26.27 3.73
CA ASP A 62 12.20 -26.26 2.35
C ASP A 62 11.19 -25.77 1.31
N ASN A 63 9.91 -25.86 1.61
CA ASN A 63 8.82 -25.37 0.75
C ASN A 63 8.43 -23.91 1.00
N GLU A 64 9.22 -23.18 1.77
CA GLU A 64 8.97 -21.75 2.01
C GLU A 64 9.98 -20.88 1.27
N THR A 65 9.52 -19.67 0.91
CA THR A 65 10.32 -18.62 0.31
C THR A 65 10.34 -17.40 1.20
N LEU A 66 11.52 -16.84 1.46
CA LEU A 66 11.70 -15.61 2.22
C LEU A 66 11.67 -14.40 1.28
N LEU A 67 10.93 -13.33 1.68
CA LEU A 67 10.76 -12.10 0.91
C LEU A 67 10.84 -10.88 1.84
N PRO A 68 11.04 -9.66 1.28
CA PRO A 68 10.77 -8.42 2.02
C PRO A 68 9.29 -8.33 2.40
N GLY A 69 8.98 -7.61 3.47
CA GLY A 69 7.62 -7.21 3.76
C GLY A 69 7.01 -6.44 2.59
N LEU A 70 5.74 -6.71 2.31
CA LEU A 70 4.99 -6.08 1.22
C LEU A 70 4.63 -4.63 1.57
N VAL A 71 4.45 -3.82 0.54
CA VAL A 71 4.08 -2.40 0.64
C VAL A 71 2.75 -2.17 -0.05
N ASP A 72 1.78 -1.66 0.69
CA ASP A 72 0.48 -1.24 0.16
C ASP A 72 0.51 0.28 -0.11
N GLY A 73 0.60 0.64 -1.39
CA GLY A 73 0.74 2.03 -1.85
C GLY A 73 -0.56 2.85 -1.81
N HIS A 74 -1.71 2.23 -1.55
CA HIS A 74 -3.01 2.89 -1.43
C HIS A 74 -3.89 2.19 -0.41
N ASN A 75 -3.85 2.65 0.81
CA ASN A 75 -4.59 2.04 1.92
C ASN A 75 -5.45 3.09 2.65
N HIS A 76 -6.56 2.63 3.19
CA HIS A 76 -7.45 3.38 4.08
C HIS A 76 -7.63 2.58 5.37
N PRO A 77 -6.80 2.80 6.41
CA PRO A 77 -6.80 1.95 7.61
C PRO A 77 -8.14 1.78 8.30
N SER A 78 -8.98 2.81 8.32
CA SER A 78 -10.31 2.74 8.94
C SER A 78 -11.40 2.15 8.04
N LEU A 79 -11.12 1.92 6.76
CA LEU A 79 -12.05 1.37 5.78
C LEU A 79 -11.91 -0.16 5.70
N CYS A 80 -13.02 -0.84 5.42
CA CYS A 80 -13.02 -2.26 5.10
C CYS A 80 -14.25 -2.59 4.25
N TRP A 81 -14.05 -2.91 2.98
CA TRP A 81 -15.12 -3.19 2.02
C TRP A 81 -15.95 -4.44 2.38
N TYR A 82 -15.39 -5.34 3.20
CA TYR A 82 -16.09 -6.55 3.67
C TYR A 82 -17.06 -6.28 4.82
N LEU A 83 -17.06 -5.07 5.40
CA LEU A 83 -18.02 -4.68 6.40
C LEU A 83 -19.31 -4.17 5.75
N LYS A 84 -20.44 -4.67 6.23
CA LYS A 84 -21.74 -4.17 5.79
C LYS A 84 -21.86 -2.66 6.04
N ASN A 85 -22.33 -1.91 5.04
CA ASN A 85 -22.47 -0.45 5.13
C ASN A 85 -21.13 0.31 5.32
N PHE A 86 -20.03 -0.23 4.88
CA PHE A 86 -18.70 0.35 5.09
C PHE A 86 -18.61 1.84 4.71
N LEU A 87 -19.33 2.30 3.69
CA LEU A 87 -19.39 3.71 3.28
C LEU A 87 -19.96 4.64 4.35
N THR A 88 -20.83 4.14 5.24
CA THR A 88 -21.39 4.94 6.33
C THR A 88 -20.49 4.91 7.56
N LEU A 89 -19.72 3.84 7.73
CA LEU A 89 -18.83 3.63 8.87
C LEU A 89 -17.65 4.61 8.92
N VAL A 90 -17.33 5.29 7.80
CA VAL A 90 -16.31 6.36 7.79
C VAL A 90 -16.73 7.61 8.57
N ASN A 91 -18.01 7.73 8.92
CA ASN A 91 -18.51 8.82 9.75
C ASN A 91 -18.66 8.42 11.24
N ASP A 92 -18.20 7.25 11.61
CA ASP A 92 -18.13 6.83 13.01
C ASP A 92 -17.25 7.80 13.83
N PRO A 93 -17.43 7.87 15.17
CA PRO A 93 -16.51 8.57 16.05
C PRO A 93 -15.05 8.13 15.84
N HIS A 94 -14.12 9.06 16.02
CA HIS A 94 -12.68 8.80 15.79
C HIS A 94 -12.15 7.60 16.58
N GLU A 95 -12.69 7.35 17.77
CA GLU A 95 -12.37 6.19 18.60
C GLU A 95 -12.73 4.87 17.91
N HIS A 96 -13.86 4.81 17.23
CA HIS A 96 -14.28 3.64 16.46
C HIS A 96 -13.43 3.47 15.20
N LEU A 97 -13.10 4.56 14.50
CA LEU A 97 -12.18 4.54 13.36
C LEU A 97 -10.81 3.99 13.79
N PHE A 98 -10.32 4.44 14.95
CA PHE A 98 -9.04 3.98 15.52
C PHE A 98 -9.07 2.47 15.82
N LEU A 99 -10.10 1.98 16.52
CA LEU A 99 -10.23 0.55 16.84
C LEU A 99 -10.33 -0.32 15.58
N ARG A 100 -11.07 0.15 14.56
CA ARG A 100 -11.16 -0.56 13.28
C ARG A 100 -9.82 -0.60 12.56
N ALA A 101 -9.08 0.51 12.56
CA ALA A 101 -7.75 0.55 11.97
C ALA A 101 -6.79 -0.43 12.64
N ILE A 102 -6.81 -0.59 13.96
CA ILE A 102 -6.00 -1.59 14.68
C ILE A 102 -6.31 -2.99 14.17
N ARG A 103 -7.59 -3.36 14.07
CA ARG A 103 -7.99 -4.64 13.50
C ARG A 103 -7.45 -4.83 12.07
N ASN A 104 -7.61 -3.81 11.24
CA ASN A 104 -7.17 -3.86 9.85
C ASN A 104 -5.62 -3.91 9.74
N PHE A 105 -4.87 -3.30 10.66
CA PHE A 105 -3.41 -3.45 10.73
C PHE A 105 -2.99 -4.90 10.97
N HIS A 106 -3.69 -5.61 11.86
CA HIS A 106 -3.39 -7.02 12.11
C HIS A 106 -3.67 -7.88 10.87
N ILE A 107 -4.74 -7.59 10.12
CA ILE A 107 -5.05 -8.28 8.86
C ILE A 107 -3.98 -7.96 7.81
N ASN A 108 -3.58 -6.70 7.66
CA ASN A 108 -2.53 -6.28 6.74
C ASN A 108 -1.18 -6.95 7.07
N LEU A 109 -0.78 -6.97 8.35
CA LEU A 109 0.44 -7.66 8.75
C LEU A 109 0.38 -9.17 8.47
N ARG A 110 -0.77 -9.83 8.73
CA ARG A 110 -0.96 -11.25 8.39
C ARG A 110 -0.88 -11.53 6.88
N SER A 111 -1.27 -10.57 6.05
CA SER A 111 -1.10 -10.67 4.59
C SER A 111 0.30 -10.25 4.12
N GLY A 112 1.25 -10.04 5.05
CA GLY A 112 2.63 -9.68 4.75
C GLY A 112 2.89 -8.19 4.52
N VAL A 113 1.88 -7.31 4.66
CA VAL A 113 2.04 -5.87 4.46
C VAL A 113 2.68 -5.24 5.70
N THR A 114 3.93 -4.81 5.58
CA THR A 114 4.70 -4.16 6.67
C THR A 114 4.75 -2.64 6.57
N SER A 115 4.41 -2.08 5.42
CA SER A 115 4.33 -0.62 5.20
C SER A 115 3.10 -0.26 4.37
N ILE A 116 2.44 0.86 4.72
CA ILE A 116 1.25 1.36 4.04
C ILE A 116 1.37 2.85 3.73
N ARG A 117 0.75 3.26 2.61
CA ARG A 117 0.51 4.66 2.27
C ARG A 117 -0.97 4.96 2.47
N CYS A 118 -1.29 5.78 3.47
CA CYS A 118 -2.65 6.14 3.85
C CYS A 118 -3.16 7.31 3.00
N LEU A 119 -4.22 7.07 2.21
CA LEU A 119 -4.75 7.99 1.17
C LEU A 119 -6.06 8.66 1.58
N ALA A 120 -6.06 9.41 2.63
CA ALA A 120 -7.16 10.12 3.28
C ALA A 120 -7.83 9.34 4.40
N GLU A 121 -7.91 10.03 5.53
CA GLU A 121 -8.66 9.63 6.71
C GLU A 121 -9.43 10.82 7.27
N LYS A 122 -10.35 10.58 8.18
CA LYS A 122 -11.13 11.62 8.83
C LYS A 122 -10.34 12.27 9.97
N GLY A 123 -10.29 13.60 9.98
CA GLY A 123 -9.91 14.40 11.16
C GLY A 123 -8.53 14.10 11.76
N TYR A 124 -7.53 13.75 10.94
CA TYR A 124 -6.16 13.43 11.39
C TYR A 124 -6.03 12.16 12.25
N VAL A 125 -7.00 11.25 12.21
CA VAL A 125 -6.96 10.01 12.99
C VAL A 125 -5.77 9.11 12.59
N ASP A 126 -5.33 9.20 11.36
CA ASP A 126 -4.15 8.53 10.79
C ASP A 126 -2.83 8.94 11.46
N LEU A 127 -2.70 10.19 11.90
CA LEU A 127 -1.55 10.64 12.70
C LEU A 127 -1.53 9.98 14.08
N LEU A 128 -2.71 9.70 14.65
CA LEU A 128 -2.82 8.93 15.90
C LEU A 128 -2.41 7.48 15.66
N TYR A 129 -2.79 6.88 14.52
CA TYR A 129 -2.38 5.52 14.13
C TYR A 129 -0.85 5.44 14.03
N ARG A 130 -0.25 6.33 13.24
CA ARG A 130 1.20 6.39 13.04
C ARG A 130 1.92 6.50 14.37
N ARG A 131 1.53 7.47 15.19
CA ARG A 131 2.13 7.70 16.50
C ARG A 131 1.99 6.49 17.43
N ALA A 132 0.82 5.85 17.47
CA ALA A 132 0.59 4.68 18.31
C ALA A 132 1.47 3.49 17.89
N VAL A 133 1.71 3.30 16.59
CA VAL A 133 2.62 2.27 16.07
C VAL A 133 4.08 2.63 16.38
N GLU A 134 4.51 3.89 16.17
CA GLU A 134 5.86 4.37 16.45
C GLU A 134 6.22 4.31 17.94
N GLU A 135 5.27 4.58 18.82
CA GLU A 135 5.42 4.48 20.28
C GLU A 135 5.31 3.02 20.81
N GLY A 136 5.00 2.06 19.94
CA GLY A 136 4.82 0.64 20.31
C GLY A 136 3.56 0.37 21.12
N LEU A 137 2.59 1.28 21.14
CA LEU A 137 1.30 1.11 21.81
C LEU A 137 0.39 0.16 21.05
N VAL A 138 0.59 0.03 19.73
CA VAL A 138 -0.17 -0.80 18.81
C VAL A 138 0.80 -1.50 17.85
N ILE A 139 0.54 -2.77 17.59
CA ILE A 139 1.22 -3.50 16.51
C ILE A 139 0.55 -3.10 15.19
N GLY A 140 1.36 -2.60 14.25
CA GLY A 140 0.86 -2.13 12.96
C GLY A 140 1.96 -1.95 11.92
N PRO A 141 1.61 -1.78 10.64
CA PRO A 141 2.56 -1.47 9.58
C PRO A 141 3.18 -0.07 9.79
N ARG A 142 4.29 0.22 9.11
CA ARG A 142 4.84 1.57 8.97
C ARG A 142 3.89 2.41 8.13
N ILE A 143 3.62 3.66 8.55
CA ILE A 143 2.59 4.50 7.93
C ILE A 143 3.20 5.76 7.34
N LYS A 144 2.99 5.98 6.03
CA LYS A 144 3.09 7.28 5.36
C LYS A 144 1.68 7.79 5.07
N THR A 145 1.41 9.08 5.25
CA THR A 145 0.05 9.59 5.17
C THR A 145 -0.08 10.98 4.57
N CYS A 146 -1.16 11.20 3.83
CA CYS A 146 -1.59 12.52 3.39
C CYS A 146 -2.50 13.23 4.41
N THR A 147 -2.88 12.54 5.47
CA THR A 147 -3.89 12.98 6.43
C THR A 147 -5.28 13.13 5.77
N ARG A 148 -5.84 14.35 5.74
CA ARG A 148 -7.09 14.61 5.04
C ARG A 148 -6.86 14.72 3.53
N GLY A 149 -7.57 13.92 2.75
CA GLY A 149 -7.72 14.19 1.32
C GLY A 149 -8.80 15.25 1.09
N PHE A 150 -8.77 15.96 -0.03
CA PHE A 150 -9.74 17.02 -0.33
C PHE A 150 -10.50 16.73 -1.61
N ARG A 151 -11.80 17.07 -1.60
CA ARG A 151 -12.67 17.04 -2.79
C ARG A 151 -13.52 18.29 -2.85
N PHE A 152 -13.91 18.71 -4.05
CA PHE A 152 -14.95 19.72 -4.14
C PHE A 152 -16.29 19.16 -3.65
N GLU A 153 -17.17 20.02 -3.13
CA GLU A 153 -18.38 19.63 -2.40
C GLU A 153 -19.28 18.65 -3.17
N ARG A 154 -19.35 18.76 -4.49
CA ARG A 154 -20.11 17.85 -5.38
C ARG A 154 -19.25 16.72 -5.97
N GLY A 155 -17.98 16.61 -5.57
CA GLY A 155 -17.03 15.66 -6.12
C GLY A 155 -17.13 14.28 -5.50
N HIS A 156 -16.45 13.34 -6.16
CA HIS A 156 -16.22 11.99 -5.67
C HIS A 156 -15.29 11.96 -4.45
N GLY A 157 -15.33 10.87 -3.68
CA GLY A 157 -14.43 10.64 -2.54
C GLY A 157 -15.10 10.87 -1.19
N PHE A 158 -15.89 9.90 -0.72
CA PHE A 158 -16.62 9.99 0.56
C PHE A 158 -15.70 10.15 1.79
N LEU A 159 -14.44 9.71 1.71
CA LEU A 159 -13.39 9.97 2.72
C LEU A 159 -12.84 11.39 2.64
N GLY A 160 -12.92 12.02 1.47
CA GLY A 160 -12.38 13.36 1.24
C GLY A 160 -13.13 14.44 2.02
N THR A 161 -12.38 15.38 2.58
CA THR A 161 -12.90 16.61 3.19
C THR A 161 -13.47 17.51 2.09
N PRO A 162 -14.76 17.89 2.12
CA PRO A 162 -15.33 18.78 1.12
C PRO A 162 -14.77 20.19 1.25
N VAL A 163 -14.48 20.82 0.10
CA VAL A 163 -14.10 22.24 -0.01
C VAL A 163 -14.95 22.93 -1.08
N GLN A 164 -15.14 24.23 -0.95
CA GLN A 164 -15.94 25.04 -1.88
C GLN A 164 -15.07 25.88 -2.83
N SER A 165 -13.78 26.00 -2.53
CA SER A 165 -12.86 26.79 -3.33
C SER A 165 -11.42 26.28 -3.24
N VAL A 166 -10.61 26.71 -4.21
CA VAL A 166 -9.15 26.46 -4.21
C VAL A 166 -8.47 27.06 -2.98
N GLU A 167 -8.96 28.20 -2.49
CA GLU A 167 -8.40 28.84 -1.29
C GLU A 167 -8.62 27.99 -0.04
N GLU A 168 -9.79 27.36 0.11
CA GLU A 168 -10.04 26.40 1.19
C GLU A 168 -9.14 25.17 1.06
N LEU A 169 -8.93 24.67 -0.16
CA LEU A 169 -8.03 23.55 -0.43
C LEU A 169 -6.59 23.91 -0.05
N ARG A 170 -6.08 25.06 -0.47
CA ARG A 170 -4.74 25.57 -0.11
C ARG A 170 -4.54 25.66 1.40
N ARG A 171 -5.51 26.24 2.10
CA ARG A 171 -5.49 26.31 3.57
C ARG A 171 -5.46 24.91 4.19
N GLY A 172 -6.29 23.99 3.70
CA GLY A 172 -6.33 22.59 4.14
C GLY A 172 -4.99 21.88 3.91
N PHE A 173 -4.33 22.12 2.78
CA PHE A 173 -3.00 21.57 2.50
C PHE A 173 -1.95 22.10 3.49
N ALA A 174 -1.95 23.40 3.75
CA ALA A 174 -1.03 23.99 4.72
C ALA A 174 -1.26 23.45 6.15
N GLU A 175 -2.53 23.24 6.55
CA GLU A 175 -2.88 22.61 7.82
C GLU A 175 -2.39 21.17 7.89
N ASN A 176 -2.56 20.37 6.81
CA ASN A 176 -2.08 18.99 6.73
C ASN A 176 -0.56 18.91 6.88
N VAL A 177 0.18 19.76 6.15
CA VAL A 177 1.65 19.82 6.25
C VAL A 177 2.10 20.20 7.66
N LYS A 178 1.46 21.21 8.27
CA LYS A 178 1.72 21.61 9.65
C LYS A 178 1.44 20.49 10.65
N ALA A 179 0.42 19.67 10.38
CA ALA A 179 0.08 18.51 11.22
C ALA A 179 1.05 17.33 11.05
N GLY A 180 1.82 17.27 9.96
CA GLY A 180 2.81 16.23 9.70
C GLY A 180 2.48 15.29 8.55
N ALA A 181 1.71 15.75 7.55
CA ALA A 181 1.49 15.00 6.32
C ALA A 181 2.80 14.76 5.56
N ASP A 182 2.98 13.56 5.03
CA ASP A 182 4.14 13.19 4.20
C ASP A 182 3.98 13.69 2.76
N PHE A 183 2.77 13.62 2.22
CA PHE A 183 2.35 14.05 0.88
C PHE A 183 0.92 14.60 0.94
N LEU A 184 0.36 15.05 -0.18
CA LEU A 184 -0.98 15.62 -0.23
C LEU A 184 -1.90 14.82 -1.17
N LYS A 185 -3.21 14.90 -0.98
CA LYS A 185 -4.22 14.16 -1.76
C LYS A 185 -5.43 15.02 -2.07
N PHE A 186 -5.92 14.94 -3.34
CA PHE A 186 -7.24 15.42 -3.72
C PHE A 186 -7.91 14.50 -4.75
N PHE A 187 -9.21 14.74 -4.99
CA PHE A 187 -10.05 13.90 -5.85
C PHE A 187 -10.58 14.72 -7.03
N VAL A 188 -10.40 14.24 -8.25
CA VAL A 188 -10.78 14.94 -9.48
C VAL A 188 -11.93 14.28 -10.21
N THR A 189 -11.89 12.96 -10.39
CA THR A 189 -12.86 12.25 -11.24
C THR A 189 -13.79 11.35 -10.44
N GLY A 190 -14.82 10.79 -11.10
CA GLY A 190 -15.58 9.64 -10.59
C GLY A 190 -14.76 8.35 -10.62
N THR A 191 -15.42 7.22 -10.29
CA THR A 191 -14.78 5.88 -10.30
C THR A 191 -15.15 5.07 -11.53
N VAL A 192 -16.35 5.25 -12.06
CA VAL A 192 -16.91 4.53 -13.21
C VAL A 192 -17.30 5.50 -14.31
N LEU A 193 -17.32 5.02 -15.55
CA LEU A 193 -17.86 5.78 -16.68
C LEU A 193 -19.37 5.90 -16.54
N VAL A 194 -19.89 7.11 -16.80
CA VAL A 194 -21.33 7.41 -16.91
C VAL A 194 -21.57 7.84 -18.36
N ASP A 195 -22.48 7.15 -19.06
CA ASP A 195 -22.74 7.39 -20.49
C ASP A 195 -21.46 7.39 -21.35
N ARG A 196 -20.49 6.53 -21.00
CA ARG A 196 -19.16 6.40 -21.61
C ARG A 196 -18.22 7.59 -21.38
N GLU A 197 -18.57 8.51 -20.53
CA GLU A 197 -17.73 9.65 -20.15
C GLU A 197 -17.28 9.52 -18.70
N MET A 198 -16.08 10.05 -18.40
CA MET A 198 -15.58 10.12 -17.03
C MET A 198 -15.97 11.49 -16.44
N PRO A 199 -16.80 11.50 -15.38
CA PRO A 199 -17.13 12.76 -14.70
C PRO A 199 -15.88 13.38 -14.07
N SER A 200 -15.64 14.66 -14.33
CA SER A 200 -14.63 15.48 -13.65
C SER A 200 -15.33 16.53 -12.78
N PHE A 201 -14.85 16.71 -11.57
CA PHE A 201 -15.43 17.61 -10.56
C PHE A 201 -14.57 18.84 -10.29
N MET A 202 -13.45 18.98 -10.99
CA MET A 202 -12.55 20.12 -10.95
C MET A 202 -12.23 20.59 -12.36
N SER A 203 -12.14 21.87 -12.55
CA SER A 203 -11.62 22.48 -13.80
C SER A 203 -10.09 22.40 -13.83
N GLN A 204 -9.53 22.51 -15.04
CA GLN A 204 -8.08 22.54 -15.23
C GLN A 204 -7.40 23.63 -14.39
N VAL A 205 -8.01 24.81 -14.25
CA VAL A 205 -7.47 25.92 -13.45
C VAL A 205 -7.43 25.58 -11.95
N GLU A 206 -8.46 24.91 -11.46
CA GLU A 206 -8.53 24.47 -10.07
C GLU A 206 -7.51 23.37 -9.78
N ILE A 207 -7.33 22.42 -10.70
CA ILE A 207 -6.33 21.36 -10.60
C ILE A 207 -4.93 21.95 -10.58
N GLN A 208 -4.61 22.87 -11.53
CA GLN A 208 -3.31 23.54 -11.58
C GLN A 208 -3.03 24.25 -10.26
N ALA A 209 -4.00 25.04 -9.76
CA ALA A 209 -3.83 25.77 -8.50
C ALA A 209 -3.68 24.85 -7.27
N ALA A 210 -4.27 23.67 -7.29
CA ALA A 210 -4.09 22.66 -6.24
C ALA A 210 -2.67 22.04 -6.29
N VAL A 211 -2.18 21.70 -7.46
CA VAL A 211 -0.83 21.16 -7.66
C VAL A 211 0.23 22.18 -7.28
N ASP A 212 0.10 23.44 -7.77
CA ASP A 212 1.00 24.52 -7.40
C ASP A 212 1.06 24.72 -5.88
N ALA A 213 -0.10 24.69 -5.21
CA ALA A 213 -0.18 24.82 -3.76
C ALA A 213 0.54 23.70 -3.01
N ALA A 214 0.51 22.47 -3.51
CA ALA A 214 1.21 21.33 -2.94
C ALA A 214 2.73 21.48 -3.12
N HIS A 215 3.15 21.81 -4.33
CA HIS A 215 4.57 21.99 -4.67
C HIS A 215 5.20 23.20 -3.97
N ASP A 216 4.46 24.31 -3.80
CA ASP A 216 4.89 25.45 -2.99
C ASP A 216 5.15 25.09 -1.52
N LEU A 217 4.46 24.07 -1.00
CA LEU A 217 4.69 23.50 0.34
C LEU A 217 5.80 22.43 0.35
N GLY A 218 6.45 22.15 -0.78
CA GLY A 218 7.48 21.13 -0.93
C GLY A 218 6.96 19.71 -0.77
N LYS A 219 5.70 19.46 -1.16
CA LYS A 219 5.05 18.15 -1.05
C LYS A 219 4.64 17.60 -2.41
N GLU A 220 4.87 16.31 -2.60
CA GLU A 220 4.27 15.55 -3.69
C GLU A 220 2.75 15.49 -3.52
N VAL A 221 2.04 15.39 -4.64
CA VAL A 221 0.59 15.30 -4.65
C VAL A 221 0.10 14.06 -5.39
N ALA A 222 -0.75 13.29 -4.70
CA ALA A 222 -1.48 12.16 -5.22
C ALA A 222 -2.91 12.55 -5.58
N VAL A 223 -3.39 12.08 -6.72
CA VAL A 223 -4.71 12.45 -7.22
C VAL A 223 -5.54 11.22 -7.56
N HIS A 224 -6.77 11.15 -7.02
CA HIS A 224 -7.77 10.22 -7.54
C HIS A 224 -8.20 10.71 -8.92
N ALA A 225 -7.72 10.06 -9.97
CA ALA A 225 -8.03 10.36 -11.36
C ALA A 225 -8.01 9.08 -12.18
N VAL A 226 -9.18 8.61 -12.59
CA VAL A 226 -9.27 7.28 -13.19
C VAL A 226 -9.28 7.30 -14.73
N GLY A 227 -9.48 8.46 -15.36
CA GLY A 227 -9.49 8.63 -16.80
C GLY A 227 -10.11 9.94 -17.27
N GLY A 228 -10.31 10.08 -18.58
CA GLY A 228 -10.97 11.21 -19.22
C GLY A 228 -10.22 12.54 -19.11
N GLN A 229 -10.92 13.66 -19.40
CA GLN A 229 -10.31 14.98 -19.42
C GLN A 229 -9.70 15.37 -18.06
N GLY A 230 -10.34 15.01 -16.94
CA GLY A 230 -9.81 15.31 -15.60
C GLY A 230 -8.44 14.70 -15.33
N LEU A 231 -8.16 13.49 -15.85
CA LEU A 231 -6.84 12.86 -15.76
C LEU A 231 -5.83 13.61 -16.63
N HIS A 232 -6.18 13.97 -17.86
CA HIS A 232 -5.32 14.78 -18.75
C HIS A 232 -4.99 16.14 -18.13
N ASP A 233 -5.95 16.78 -17.48
CA ASP A 233 -5.75 18.06 -16.77
C ASP A 233 -4.79 17.88 -15.58
N CYS A 234 -4.90 16.79 -14.83
CA CYS A 234 -3.94 16.42 -13.76
C CYS A 234 -2.52 16.28 -14.31
N LEU A 235 -2.35 15.54 -15.41
CA LEU A 235 -1.04 15.38 -16.06
C LEU A 235 -0.50 16.70 -16.62
N SER A 236 -1.38 17.60 -17.09
CA SER A 236 -0.98 18.94 -17.56
C SER A 236 -0.50 19.82 -16.39
N ALA A 237 -1.09 19.67 -15.22
CA ALA A 237 -0.73 20.38 -14.01
C ALA A 237 0.55 19.84 -13.34
N GLY A 238 1.04 18.67 -13.74
CA GLY A 238 2.27 18.09 -13.22
C GLY A 238 2.08 17.34 -11.90
N VAL A 239 0.98 16.57 -11.73
CA VAL A 239 0.78 15.70 -10.57
C VAL A 239 1.87 14.65 -10.47
N ASP A 240 2.24 14.26 -9.25
CA ASP A 240 3.32 13.29 -9.00
C ASP A 240 2.82 11.85 -9.04
N CYS A 241 1.55 11.62 -8.68
CA CYS A 241 0.98 10.29 -8.57
C CYS A 241 -0.50 10.27 -8.99
N ILE A 242 -0.83 9.40 -9.93
CA ILE A 242 -2.20 9.04 -10.29
C ILE A 242 -2.61 7.79 -9.52
N GLU A 243 -3.72 7.90 -8.81
CA GLU A 243 -4.34 6.77 -8.13
C GLU A 243 -5.39 6.15 -9.05
N HIS A 244 -5.38 4.82 -9.12
CA HIS A 244 -6.30 3.96 -9.88
C HIS A 244 -6.04 3.91 -11.40
N GLY A 245 -6.23 5.01 -12.13
CA GLY A 245 -5.98 5.06 -13.58
C GLY A 245 -6.77 4.04 -14.40
N TYR A 246 -7.97 3.62 -13.98
CA TYR A 246 -8.74 2.51 -14.58
C TYR A 246 -9.04 2.68 -16.07
N PHE A 247 -9.07 3.92 -16.57
CA PHE A 247 -9.42 4.25 -17.96
C PHE A 247 -8.38 5.18 -18.58
N VAL A 248 -7.09 4.95 -18.24
CA VAL A 248 -5.99 5.67 -18.89
C VAL A 248 -5.94 5.31 -20.36
N ASP A 249 -5.75 6.31 -21.22
CA ASP A 249 -5.55 6.12 -22.66
C ASP A 249 -4.04 6.18 -23.02
N ASP A 250 -3.74 5.89 -24.27
CA ASP A 250 -2.36 5.82 -24.76
C ASP A 250 -1.63 7.16 -24.63
N GLU A 251 -2.32 8.30 -24.78
CA GLU A 251 -1.75 9.64 -24.58
C GLU A 251 -1.39 9.86 -23.10
N ALA A 252 -2.30 9.54 -22.19
CA ALA A 252 -2.06 9.64 -20.76
C ALA A 252 -0.87 8.77 -20.33
N ILE A 253 -0.80 7.52 -20.82
CA ILE A 253 0.33 6.60 -20.58
C ILE A 253 1.65 7.22 -21.02
N ALA A 254 1.71 7.76 -22.25
CA ALA A 254 2.91 8.39 -22.80
C ALA A 254 3.33 9.62 -21.97
N ARG A 255 2.38 10.44 -21.53
CA ARG A 255 2.63 11.62 -20.69
C ARG A 255 3.10 11.24 -19.30
N MET A 256 2.49 10.25 -18.66
CA MET A 256 2.93 9.72 -17.36
C MET A 256 4.37 9.22 -17.44
N LYS A 257 4.70 8.44 -18.48
CA LYS A 257 6.07 7.96 -18.72
C LYS A 257 7.07 9.10 -18.87
N GLY A 258 6.74 10.10 -19.68
CA GLY A 258 7.59 11.28 -19.92
C GLY A 258 7.81 12.13 -18.66
N ALA A 259 6.82 12.25 -17.82
CA ALA A 259 6.87 13.00 -16.56
C ALA A 259 7.47 12.20 -15.39
N GLY A 260 7.58 10.87 -15.50
CA GLY A 260 7.95 10.00 -14.39
C GLY A 260 6.88 9.95 -13.28
N CYS A 261 5.62 10.22 -13.64
CA CYS A 261 4.47 10.17 -12.75
C CYS A 261 4.17 8.73 -12.34
N TRP A 262 3.86 8.52 -11.05
CA TRP A 262 3.47 7.20 -10.53
C TRP A 262 2.04 6.83 -10.96
N LEU A 263 1.82 5.53 -11.17
CA LEU A 263 0.50 4.93 -11.25
C LEU A 263 0.34 3.92 -10.11
N VAL A 264 -0.62 4.14 -9.23
CA VAL A 264 -0.96 3.17 -8.17
C VAL A 264 -2.21 2.41 -8.59
N ILE A 265 -2.04 1.11 -8.81
CA ILE A 265 -3.10 0.20 -9.27
C ILE A 265 -3.83 -0.36 -8.05
N THR A 266 -5.16 -0.35 -8.12
CA THR A 266 -6.07 -0.89 -7.09
C THR A 266 -7.17 -1.70 -7.78
N SER A 267 -6.75 -2.74 -8.50
CA SER A 267 -7.61 -3.51 -9.41
C SER A 267 -8.76 -4.22 -8.70
N GLY A 268 -8.58 -4.59 -7.43
CA GLY A 268 -9.56 -5.32 -6.63
C GLY A 268 -10.93 -4.65 -6.58
N ILE A 269 -10.99 -3.31 -6.64
CA ILE A 269 -12.27 -2.56 -6.68
C ILE A 269 -13.19 -3.03 -7.81
N PHE A 270 -12.61 -3.46 -8.93
CA PHE A 270 -13.38 -4.00 -10.06
C PHE A 270 -13.49 -5.52 -10.05
N PHE A 271 -12.58 -6.24 -9.41
CA PHE A 271 -12.46 -7.69 -9.58
C PHE A 271 -12.81 -8.52 -8.34
N ASP A 272 -12.98 -7.91 -7.16
CA ASP A 272 -13.46 -8.59 -5.96
C ASP A 272 -15.00 -8.55 -5.89
N ASP A 273 -15.64 -9.69 -6.21
CA ASP A 273 -17.10 -9.77 -6.23
C ASP A 273 -17.73 -9.68 -4.84
N GLU A 274 -17.07 -10.17 -3.78
CA GLU A 274 -17.58 -10.08 -2.41
C GLU A 274 -17.62 -8.62 -1.95
N ALA A 275 -16.56 -7.86 -2.21
CA ALA A 275 -16.53 -6.44 -1.90
C ALA A 275 -17.58 -5.65 -2.68
N ILE A 276 -17.73 -5.92 -3.97
CA ILE A 276 -18.74 -5.28 -4.82
C ILE A 276 -20.14 -5.55 -4.31
N ASP A 277 -20.46 -6.78 -3.86
CA ASP A 277 -21.78 -7.14 -3.36
C ASP A 277 -22.16 -6.41 -2.05
N ASN A 278 -21.17 -5.90 -1.30
CA ASN A 278 -21.40 -5.06 -0.12
C ASN A 278 -21.75 -3.60 -0.43
N LEU A 279 -21.66 -3.16 -1.70
CA LEU A 279 -22.09 -1.83 -2.11
C LEU A 279 -23.61 -1.73 -2.11
N HIS A 280 -24.16 -0.60 -1.61
CA HIS A 280 -25.61 -0.38 -1.58
C HIS A 280 -26.20 -0.10 -2.97
N SER A 281 -25.50 0.70 -3.82
CA SER A 281 -25.99 1.05 -5.13
C SER A 281 -25.91 -0.14 -6.08
N ARG A 282 -27.06 -0.57 -6.57
CA ARG A 282 -27.17 -1.59 -7.61
C ARG A 282 -26.51 -1.11 -8.91
N GLU A 283 -26.75 0.13 -9.27
CA GLU A 283 -26.23 0.76 -10.49
C GLU A 283 -24.68 0.76 -10.47
N LEU A 284 -24.07 1.08 -9.30
CA LEU A 284 -22.62 1.05 -9.15
C LEU A 284 -22.06 -0.38 -9.25
N ARG A 285 -22.73 -1.38 -8.61
CA ARG A 285 -22.31 -2.79 -8.73
C ARG A 285 -22.35 -3.27 -10.17
N GLU A 286 -23.42 -2.94 -10.90
CA GLU A 286 -23.59 -3.30 -12.31
C GLU A 286 -22.49 -2.60 -13.17
N ALA A 287 -22.28 -1.30 -12.99
CA ALA A 287 -21.27 -0.54 -13.73
C ALA A 287 -19.84 -1.08 -13.49
N LEU A 288 -19.47 -1.41 -12.25
CA LEU A 288 -18.17 -2.02 -11.95
C LEU A 288 -17.98 -3.34 -12.70
N ARG A 289 -19.00 -4.20 -12.73
CA ARG A 289 -18.93 -5.50 -13.44
C ARG A 289 -18.91 -5.34 -14.96
N GLU A 290 -19.72 -4.46 -15.51
CA GLU A 290 -19.80 -4.22 -16.96
C GLU A 290 -18.52 -3.62 -17.52
N GLN A 291 -17.83 -2.78 -16.74
CA GLN A 291 -16.62 -2.08 -17.18
C GLN A 291 -15.33 -2.89 -16.95
N ARG A 292 -15.37 -4.05 -16.28
CA ARG A 292 -14.21 -4.93 -16.04
C ARG A 292 -13.35 -5.22 -17.27
N PRO A 293 -13.92 -5.58 -18.45
CA PRO A 293 -13.10 -5.88 -19.63
C PRO A 293 -12.26 -4.67 -20.07
N LEU A 294 -12.86 -3.47 -20.05
CA LEU A 294 -12.17 -2.25 -20.42
C LEU A 294 -11.07 -1.91 -19.39
N VAL A 295 -11.37 -2.00 -18.09
CA VAL A 295 -10.39 -1.76 -17.02
C VAL A 295 -9.20 -2.72 -17.14
N ARG A 296 -9.47 -4.00 -17.40
CA ARG A 296 -8.42 -4.99 -17.63
C ARG A 296 -7.55 -4.63 -18.82
N GLU A 297 -8.14 -4.25 -19.94
CA GLU A 297 -7.41 -3.87 -21.15
C GLU A 297 -6.53 -2.64 -20.89
N THR A 298 -7.09 -1.57 -20.33
CA THR A 298 -6.37 -0.30 -20.10
C THR A 298 -5.24 -0.45 -19.08
N LEU A 299 -5.49 -1.11 -17.96
CA LEU A 299 -4.43 -1.36 -16.97
C LEU A 299 -3.34 -2.29 -17.52
N THR A 300 -3.71 -3.31 -18.32
CA THR A 300 -2.71 -4.16 -18.99
C THR A 300 -1.80 -3.35 -19.91
N LYS A 301 -2.33 -2.40 -20.67
CA LYS A 301 -1.51 -1.49 -21.51
C LYS A 301 -0.59 -0.63 -20.63
N ALA A 302 -1.11 -0.04 -19.56
CA ALA A 302 -0.35 0.81 -18.65
C ALA A 302 0.80 0.04 -17.97
N ILE A 303 0.53 -1.19 -17.50
CA ILE A 303 1.51 -2.09 -16.88
C ILE A 303 2.66 -2.40 -17.85
N ASN A 304 2.34 -2.68 -19.11
CA ASN A 304 3.33 -3.02 -20.14
C ASN A 304 4.05 -1.80 -20.77
N ALA A 305 3.70 -0.59 -20.35
CA ALA A 305 4.31 0.65 -20.88
C ALA A 305 5.59 1.09 -20.14
N ASP A 306 6.09 0.31 -19.18
CA ASP A 306 7.25 0.65 -18.36
C ASP A 306 7.07 1.98 -17.60
N LEU A 307 5.93 2.12 -16.94
CA LEU A 307 5.63 3.20 -16.01
C LEU A 307 6.23 2.93 -14.63
N LYS A 308 6.33 3.97 -13.81
CA LYS A 308 6.49 3.79 -12.36
C LYS A 308 5.17 3.28 -11.79
N VAL A 309 5.11 1.99 -11.49
CA VAL A 309 3.91 1.33 -10.96
C VAL A 309 4.10 0.92 -9.52
N ALA A 310 3.07 1.09 -8.71
CA ALA A 310 2.90 0.47 -7.41
C ALA A 310 1.48 -0.12 -7.30
N VAL A 311 1.24 -0.93 -6.29
CA VAL A 311 -0.08 -1.52 -6.02
C VAL A 311 -0.63 -1.05 -4.68
N GLY A 312 -1.94 -1.05 -4.53
CA GLY A 312 -2.64 -0.74 -3.30
C GLY A 312 -4.00 -1.42 -3.22
N THR A 313 -4.49 -1.62 -2.00
CA THR A 313 -5.73 -2.36 -1.77
C THR A 313 -6.99 -1.50 -1.72
N ASP A 314 -6.86 -0.19 -1.52
CA ASP A 314 -7.97 0.77 -1.43
C ASP A 314 -9.06 0.34 -0.42
N GLY A 315 -8.65 -0.22 0.71
CA GLY A 315 -9.55 -0.71 1.76
C GLY A 315 -10.05 -2.15 1.58
N LEU A 316 -9.59 -2.88 0.56
CA LEU A 316 -9.73 -4.33 0.46
C LEU A 316 -8.67 -4.98 1.36
N VAL A 317 -8.93 -4.93 2.66
CA VAL A 317 -7.95 -5.28 3.70
C VAL A 317 -7.48 -6.72 3.56
N GLY A 318 -6.15 -6.92 3.53
CA GLY A 318 -5.53 -8.24 3.40
C GLY A 318 -5.43 -8.79 1.98
N LYS A 319 -5.81 -8.01 0.95
CA LYS A 319 -5.90 -8.45 -0.46
C LYS A 319 -4.75 -7.97 -1.35
N ILE A 320 -3.59 -7.66 -0.78
CA ILE A 320 -2.43 -7.21 -1.57
C ILE A 320 -1.93 -8.28 -2.54
N ALA A 321 -2.05 -9.57 -2.22
CA ALA A 321 -1.68 -10.67 -3.09
C ALA A 321 -2.52 -10.69 -4.39
N ASP A 322 -3.82 -10.34 -4.32
CA ASP A 322 -4.70 -10.26 -5.49
C ASP A 322 -4.21 -9.19 -6.48
N GLU A 323 -3.74 -8.03 -5.97
CA GLU A 323 -3.15 -6.99 -6.80
C GLU A 323 -1.87 -7.46 -7.50
N ILE A 324 -1.03 -8.22 -6.80
CA ILE A 324 0.20 -8.79 -7.38
C ILE A 324 -0.15 -9.84 -8.44
N CYS A 325 -1.15 -10.69 -8.18
CA CYS A 325 -1.68 -11.64 -9.15
C CYS A 325 -2.22 -10.94 -10.41
N PHE A 326 -2.88 -9.80 -10.25
CA PHE A 326 -3.35 -8.99 -11.37
C PHE A 326 -2.18 -8.49 -12.25
N LEU A 327 -1.07 -8.04 -11.66
CA LEU A 327 0.11 -7.63 -12.42
C LEU A 327 0.68 -8.77 -13.28
N VAL A 328 0.75 -9.97 -12.70
CA VAL A 328 1.23 -11.16 -13.44
C VAL A 328 0.24 -11.54 -14.55
N ALA A 329 -1.06 -11.50 -14.28
CA ALA A 329 -2.10 -11.74 -15.28
C ALA A 329 -2.09 -10.69 -16.41
N ALA A 330 -1.58 -9.48 -16.14
CA ALA A 330 -1.39 -8.42 -17.11
C ALA A 330 -0.08 -8.53 -17.91
N GLY A 331 0.80 -9.50 -17.58
CA GLY A 331 2.00 -9.81 -18.36
C GLY A 331 3.35 -9.58 -17.67
N MET A 332 3.38 -9.09 -16.43
CA MET A 332 4.63 -9.04 -15.64
C MET A 332 5.09 -10.45 -15.27
N THR A 333 6.38 -10.64 -15.16
CA THR A 333 6.92 -11.83 -14.49
C THR A 333 6.61 -11.76 -12.98
N SER A 334 6.53 -12.91 -12.29
CA SER A 334 6.32 -12.93 -10.84
C SER A 334 7.38 -12.11 -10.08
N LEU A 335 8.63 -12.14 -10.55
CA LEU A 335 9.73 -11.38 -9.93
C LEU A 335 9.52 -9.85 -10.06
N GLU A 336 9.08 -9.36 -11.23
CA GLU A 336 8.75 -7.95 -11.44
C GLU A 336 7.55 -7.54 -10.58
N ALA A 337 6.49 -8.34 -10.52
CA ALA A 337 5.31 -8.05 -9.73
C ALA A 337 5.62 -8.01 -8.21
N ILE A 338 6.46 -8.91 -7.70
CA ILE A 338 6.95 -8.88 -6.32
C ILE A 338 7.75 -7.58 -6.07
N ARG A 339 8.62 -7.19 -7.01
CA ARG A 339 9.38 -5.95 -6.89
C ARG A 339 8.46 -4.72 -6.87
N VAL A 340 7.35 -4.73 -7.61
CA VAL A 340 6.34 -3.65 -7.57
C VAL A 340 5.71 -3.53 -6.19
N ALA A 341 5.37 -4.64 -5.54
CA ALA A 341 4.76 -4.67 -4.21
C ALA A 341 5.79 -4.58 -3.05
N THR A 342 7.08 -4.43 -3.34
CA THR A 342 8.15 -4.32 -2.33
C THR A 342 8.97 -3.06 -2.57
N LEU A 343 10.07 -3.12 -3.33
CA LEU A 343 10.99 -2.01 -3.54
C LEU A 343 10.35 -0.82 -4.28
N GLN A 344 9.49 -1.05 -5.30
CA GLN A 344 8.83 0.07 -5.98
C GLN A 344 7.79 0.74 -5.07
N GLY A 345 7.03 -0.05 -4.30
CA GLY A 345 6.16 0.49 -3.26
C GLY A 345 6.93 1.32 -2.23
N ALA A 346 8.10 0.84 -1.78
CA ALA A 346 8.96 1.58 -0.85
C ALA A 346 9.46 2.90 -1.47
N ARG A 347 9.80 2.91 -2.77
CA ARG A 347 10.15 4.15 -3.51
C ARG A 347 9.01 5.14 -3.57
N LEU A 348 7.78 4.66 -3.83
CA LEU A 348 6.58 5.51 -3.81
C LEU A 348 6.38 6.16 -2.42
N LEU A 349 6.70 5.43 -1.35
CA LEU A 349 6.61 5.93 0.02
C LEU A 349 7.81 6.80 0.45
N GLY A 350 8.88 6.87 -0.34
CA GLY A 350 10.13 7.54 0.02
C GLY A 350 10.84 6.87 1.22
N ILE A 351 10.84 5.53 1.26
CA ILE A 351 11.47 4.71 2.32
C ILE A 351 12.38 3.62 1.75
N ASP A 352 12.73 3.67 0.48
CA ASP A 352 13.51 2.62 -0.19
C ASP A 352 14.96 2.53 0.29
N ASP A 353 15.47 3.56 0.94
CA ASP A 353 16.74 3.50 1.68
C ASP A 353 16.62 2.68 2.98
N GLU A 354 15.41 2.56 3.54
CA GLU A 354 15.16 1.89 4.82
C GLU A 354 14.48 0.52 4.68
N ALA A 355 13.63 0.29 3.65
CA ALA A 355 12.79 -0.90 3.54
C ALA A 355 12.52 -1.28 2.07
N GLY A 356 11.74 -2.34 1.84
CA GLY A 356 11.29 -2.78 0.51
C GLY A 356 12.23 -3.74 -0.19
N SER A 357 13.40 -4.04 0.38
CA SER A 357 14.29 -5.11 -0.10
C SER A 357 15.13 -5.67 1.04
N LEU A 358 15.58 -6.92 0.89
CA LEU A 358 16.45 -7.58 1.84
C LEU A 358 17.90 -7.25 1.50
N GLU A 359 18.32 -6.05 1.87
CA GLU A 359 19.69 -5.57 1.63
C GLU A 359 20.34 -5.13 2.96
N ARG A 360 21.66 -5.26 3.01
CA ARG A 360 22.43 -4.82 4.18
C ARG A 360 22.20 -3.34 4.49
N GLY A 361 21.92 -3.05 5.75
CA GLY A 361 21.66 -1.70 6.27
C GLY A 361 20.18 -1.33 6.30
N LYS A 362 19.32 -2.09 5.65
CA LYS A 362 17.87 -1.88 5.69
C LYS A 362 17.23 -2.52 6.90
N ARG A 363 16.03 -2.10 7.21
CA ARG A 363 15.21 -2.65 8.30
C ARG A 363 14.83 -4.10 8.01
N ALA A 364 14.81 -4.90 9.04
CA ALA A 364 14.39 -6.29 8.98
C ALA A 364 12.84 -6.39 8.95
N ASP A 365 12.26 -5.94 7.84
CA ASP A 365 10.86 -6.16 7.47
C ASP A 365 10.84 -7.35 6.51
N VAL A 366 10.44 -8.53 7.01
CA VAL A 366 10.64 -9.83 6.35
C VAL A 366 9.38 -10.66 6.47
N ILE A 367 9.04 -11.36 5.40
CA ILE A 367 7.96 -12.37 5.42
C ILE A 367 8.46 -13.69 4.86
N SER A 368 7.86 -14.82 5.27
CA SER A 368 7.91 -16.05 4.48
C SER A 368 6.54 -16.43 3.97
N VAL A 369 6.52 -17.07 2.80
CA VAL A 369 5.30 -17.64 2.22
C VAL A 369 5.51 -19.14 1.96
N VAL A 370 4.44 -19.92 2.14
CA VAL A 370 4.44 -21.34 1.85
C VAL A 370 4.30 -21.54 0.35
N GLY A 371 5.36 -21.93 -0.32
CA GLY A 371 5.43 -22.13 -1.77
C GLY A 371 6.53 -21.33 -2.45
N ASN A 372 6.56 -21.44 -3.78
CA ASN A 372 7.49 -20.70 -4.65
C ASN A 372 6.72 -19.61 -5.42
N PRO A 373 6.77 -18.33 -4.99
CA PRO A 373 6.01 -17.26 -5.65
C PRO A 373 6.51 -16.93 -7.05
N LEU A 374 7.66 -17.49 -7.48
CA LEU A 374 8.17 -17.33 -8.84
C LEU A 374 7.53 -18.32 -9.82
N GLU A 375 7.04 -19.45 -9.32
CA GLU A 375 6.29 -20.44 -10.09
C GLU A 375 4.78 -20.18 -10.06
N ASP A 376 4.27 -19.82 -8.87
CA ASP A 376 2.87 -19.48 -8.64
C ASP A 376 2.79 -18.28 -7.69
N VAL A 377 2.51 -17.11 -8.23
CA VAL A 377 2.46 -15.87 -7.46
C VAL A 377 1.32 -15.85 -6.44
N SER A 378 0.27 -16.66 -6.62
CA SER A 378 -0.87 -16.75 -5.70
C SER A 378 -0.49 -17.27 -4.32
N VAL A 379 0.66 -17.96 -4.18
CA VAL A 379 1.16 -18.39 -2.86
C VAL A 379 1.53 -17.25 -1.93
N LEU A 380 1.58 -16.01 -2.42
CA LEU A 380 1.70 -14.81 -1.58
C LEU A 380 0.53 -14.60 -0.61
N GLU A 381 -0.60 -15.28 -0.81
CA GLU A 381 -1.68 -15.35 0.19
C GLU A 381 -1.33 -16.21 1.40
N ASN A 382 -0.35 -17.13 1.27
CA ASN A 382 0.01 -18.11 2.29
C ASN A 382 1.21 -17.62 3.13
N VAL A 383 1.08 -16.45 3.73
CA VAL A 383 2.12 -15.89 4.62
C VAL A 383 2.20 -16.72 5.89
N HIS A 384 3.42 -17.15 6.27
CA HIS A 384 3.67 -17.95 7.46
C HIS A 384 4.47 -17.16 8.52
N LEU A 385 5.62 -16.58 8.17
CA LEU A 385 6.39 -15.74 9.07
C LEU A 385 6.16 -14.26 8.71
N VAL A 386 5.96 -13.44 9.74
CA VAL A 386 5.94 -11.98 9.62
C VAL A 386 6.89 -11.39 10.63
N MET A 387 7.87 -10.64 10.14
CA MET A 387 8.80 -9.88 10.96
C MET A 387 8.79 -8.41 10.52
N LYS A 388 8.66 -7.51 11.47
CA LYS A 388 8.72 -6.06 11.22
C LYS A 388 9.70 -5.41 12.19
N ASP A 389 10.61 -4.58 11.66
CA ASP A 389 11.68 -3.96 12.45
C ASP A 389 12.45 -5.00 13.31
N GLY A 390 12.68 -6.20 12.77
CA GLY A 390 13.37 -7.29 13.43
C GLY A 390 12.54 -8.04 14.48
N GLN A 391 11.30 -7.64 14.74
CA GLN A 391 10.41 -8.31 15.69
C GLN A 391 9.51 -9.30 14.98
N ARG A 392 9.53 -10.53 15.45
CA ARG A 392 8.65 -11.60 14.97
C ARG A 392 7.23 -11.40 15.47
N LEU A 393 6.27 -11.23 14.55
CA LEU A 393 4.88 -10.88 14.85
C LEU A 393 3.90 -12.02 14.61
N ASP A 394 4.20 -13.01 13.78
CA ASP A 394 3.31 -14.11 13.42
C ASP A 394 2.71 -14.81 14.65
N LEU A 395 3.53 -15.11 15.64
CA LEU A 395 3.08 -15.77 16.88
C LEU A 395 2.03 -14.97 17.68
N ILE A 396 2.12 -13.64 17.64
CA ILE A 396 1.17 -12.75 18.30
C ILE A 396 -0.10 -12.62 17.46
N LEU A 397 0.06 -12.43 16.15
CA LEU A 397 -1.04 -12.27 15.20
C LEU A 397 -1.92 -13.52 15.13
N ASP A 398 -1.34 -14.73 15.24
CA ASP A 398 -2.08 -15.99 15.25
C ASP A 398 -2.95 -16.12 16.51
N GLN A 399 -2.46 -15.69 17.66
CA GLN A 399 -3.27 -15.68 18.90
C GLN A 399 -4.45 -14.71 18.80
N MET A 400 -4.31 -13.60 18.06
CA MET A 400 -5.37 -12.62 17.88
C MET A 400 -6.40 -13.07 16.84
N SER A 401 -6.05 -13.89 15.83
CA SER A 401 -6.98 -14.40 14.79
C SER A 401 -8.13 -15.21 15.39
N THR A 402 -7.86 -15.98 16.43
CA THR A 402 -8.89 -16.77 17.14
C THR A 402 -9.95 -15.90 17.84
N LEU A 403 -9.65 -14.63 18.09
CA LEU A 403 -10.59 -13.65 18.65
C LEU A 403 -11.44 -13.01 17.55
N ASP A 404 -10.87 -12.75 16.37
CA ASP A 404 -11.56 -12.16 15.22
C ASP A 404 -12.64 -13.09 14.65
N GLU A 405 -12.37 -14.39 14.53
CA GLU A 405 -13.35 -15.38 14.09
C GLU A 405 -14.56 -15.51 15.02
N ARG A 406 -14.37 -15.24 16.32
CA ARG A 406 -15.46 -15.23 17.32
C ARG A 406 -16.31 -13.97 17.25
N ALA A 407 -15.76 -12.86 16.75
CA ALA A 407 -16.46 -11.59 16.63
C ALA A 407 -17.26 -11.45 15.32
N MET A 408 -17.00 -12.33 14.32
CA MET A 408 -17.72 -12.35 13.04
C MET A 408 -18.88 -13.36 13.00
N LYS A 409 -19.06 -14.16 14.04
CA LYS A 409 -20.21 -15.07 14.25
C LYS A 409 -21.26 -14.44 15.16
#